data_ec3c95c1b3f6769173826ab82a60f6b6
#
_entry.id   ec3c95c1b3f6769173826ab82a60f6b6
#
_cell.length_a   1.000
_cell.length_b   1.000
_cell.length_c   1.000
_cell.angle_alpha   90.00
_cell.angle_beta   90.00
_cell.angle_gamma   90.00
#
_symmetry.space_group_name_H-M   'P 1'
#
loop_
_entity.id
_entity.type
_entity.pdbx_description
1 polymer ?
#
loop_
_entity_poly.entity_id
_entity_poly.type
_entity_poly.pdbx_seq_one_letter_code
_entity_poly.pdbx_strand_id
1 'polypeptide(L)'
;MEKEKNTSRANQTRSKSERPKVWVPPSSLDAPPAPDGFRYRWIRAEVVGFQDTKTVTGRLREGYELVRSEEIENSSDYPVIEDGKYKGVVGVGGLLLAKVPIEIAKQRQDYMTRRHEDRNDAVENDLMKEQDKRMPINVERQSRVTFGGTKKS
;
A
#
# COMPACT_ATOMS: atom_id res chain seq x y z
N MET A 1 28.61 14.83 -51.16
CA MET A 1 29.47 13.91 -50.38
C MET A 1 29.27 14.19 -48.91
N GLU A 2 28.35 13.48 -48.28
CA GLU A 2 28.09 13.55 -46.84
C GLU A 2 29.13 12.74 -46.09
N LYS A 3 29.82 13.37 -45.14
CA LYS A 3 30.78 12.72 -44.25
C LYS A 3 30.00 11.94 -43.17
N GLU A 4 29.97 10.62 -43.29
CA GLU A 4 29.53 9.74 -42.23
C GLU A 4 30.38 9.99 -40.96
N LYS A 5 29.73 10.46 -39.88
CA LYS A 5 30.34 10.59 -38.56
C LYS A 5 30.58 9.20 -38.00
N ASN A 6 31.82 8.77 -37.96
CA ASN A 6 32.25 7.53 -37.35
C ASN A 6 32.03 7.62 -35.82
N THR A 7 30.89 7.16 -35.36
CA THR A 7 30.59 7.04 -33.92
C THR A 7 31.34 5.85 -33.36
N SER A 8 32.22 6.10 -32.38
CA SER A 8 33.06 5.06 -31.78
C SER A 8 32.19 3.95 -31.13
N ARG A 9 32.67 2.69 -31.26
CA ARG A 9 32.01 1.51 -30.68
C ARG A 9 31.63 1.65 -29.19
N ALA A 10 32.39 2.43 -28.42
CA ALA A 10 32.13 2.70 -27.02
C ALA A 10 30.85 3.52 -26.78
N ASN A 11 30.46 4.37 -27.73
CA ASN A 11 29.24 5.16 -27.62
C ASN A 11 27.99 4.37 -28.02
N GLN A 12 28.10 3.37 -28.89
CA GLN A 12 27.00 2.52 -29.32
C GLN A 12 26.56 1.52 -28.22
N THR A 13 27.48 1.09 -27.37
CA THR A 13 27.18 0.14 -26.29
C THR A 13 26.55 0.83 -25.07
N ARG A 14 26.77 2.14 -24.89
CA ARG A 14 26.21 2.91 -23.76
C ARG A 14 24.79 3.39 -23.96
N SER A 15 24.30 3.44 -25.19
CA SER A 15 22.96 3.98 -25.50
C SER A 15 21.81 3.00 -25.32
N LYS A 16 22.07 1.73 -24.99
CA LYS A 16 21.04 0.67 -24.94
C LYS A 16 20.65 0.16 -23.56
N SER A 17 21.29 0.59 -22.49
CA SER A 17 20.84 0.24 -21.13
C SER A 17 20.34 1.49 -20.43
N GLU A 18 19.05 1.71 -20.42
CA GLU A 18 18.42 2.64 -19.47
C GLU A 18 18.65 2.10 -18.08
N ARG A 19 19.72 2.57 -17.45
CA ARG A 19 19.93 2.30 -16.02
C ARG A 19 18.89 3.08 -15.24
N PRO A 20 18.22 2.48 -14.25
CA PRO A 20 17.34 3.22 -13.36
C PRO A 20 18.13 4.40 -12.77
N LYS A 21 17.60 5.62 -12.90
CA LYS A 21 18.29 6.86 -12.49
C LYS A 21 18.59 6.92 -10.99
N VAL A 22 17.85 6.15 -10.20
CA VAL A 22 18.00 6.06 -8.74
C VAL A 22 17.85 4.61 -8.33
N TRP A 23 18.84 4.08 -7.59
CA TRP A 23 18.71 2.78 -6.97
C TRP A 23 17.83 2.90 -5.72
N VAL A 24 16.77 2.11 -5.67
CA VAL A 24 15.88 1.95 -4.51
C VAL A 24 16.03 0.52 -4.02
N PRO A 25 16.28 0.28 -2.72
CA PRO A 25 16.34 -1.08 -2.20
C PRO A 25 14.99 -1.78 -2.40
N PRO A 26 14.97 -3.02 -2.93
CA PRO A 26 13.75 -3.78 -3.09
C PRO A 26 13.12 -4.06 -1.73
N SER A 27 11.80 -3.90 -1.63
CA SER A 27 11.04 -4.26 -0.45
C SER A 27 10.53 -5.69 -0.55
N SER A 28 10.55 -6.42 0.56
CA SER A 28 9.94 -7.77 0.61
C SER A 28 8.41 -7.74 0.38
N LEU A 29 7.80 -6.56 0.48
CA LEU A 29 6.38 -6.33 0.25
C LEU A 29 6.08 -5.67 -1.10
N ASP A 30 7.07 -5.62 -1.99
CA ASP A 30 6.81 -5.16 -3.36
C ASP A 30 5.79 -6.10 -4.01
N ALA A 31 4.75 -5.51 -4.59
CA ALA A 31 3.70 -6.22 -5.28
C ALA A 31 3.71 -5.87 -6.77
N PRO A 32 3.30 -6.79 -7.65
CA PRO A 32 3.15 -6.47 -9.06
C PRO A 32 2.11 -5.38 -9.27
N PRO A 33 2.07 -4.72 -10.44
CA PRO A 33 0.99 -3.81 -10.77
C PRO A 33 -0.35 -4.55 -10.73
N ALA A 34 -1.34 -3.94 -10.09
CA ALA A 34 -2.67 -4.53 -10.03
C ALA A 34 -3.34 -4.46 -11.41
N PRO A 35 -4.16 -5.45 -11.79
CA PRO A 35 -4.94 -5.40 -13.01
C PRO A 35 -5.94 -4.23 -12.96
N ASP A 36 -6.35 -3.75 -14.15
CA ASP A 36 -7.26 -2.61 -14.27
C ASP A 36 -8.56 -2.84 -13.49
N GLY A 37 -8.95 -1.82 -12.74
CA GLY A 37 -10.16 -1.89 -11.89
C GLY A 37 -9.95 -2.54 -10.52
N PHE A 38 -8.76 -3.05 -10.23
CA PHE A 38 -8.44 -3.70 -8.96
C PHE A 38 -7.32 -2.97 -8.21
N ARG A 39 -7.30 -3.18 -6.89
CA ARG A 39 -6.25 -2.72 -6.00
C ARG A 39 -5.72 -3.88 -5.18
N TYR A 40 -4.40 -4.02 -5.10
CA TYR A 40 -3.76 -5.01 -4.23
C TYR A 40 -3.64 -4.53 -2.80
N ARG A 41 -3.71 -5.49 -1.88
CA ARG A 41 -3.50 -5.29 -0.45
C ARG A 41 -2.92 -6.55 0.18
N TRP A 42 -1.94 -6.35 1.05
CA TRP A 42 -1.44 -7.41 1.92
C TRP A 42 -2.40 -7.65 3.08
N ILE A 43 -2.78 -8.90 3.30
CA ILE A 43 -3.67 -9.35 4.37
C ILE A 43 -2.87 -10.26 5.29
N ARG A 44 -2.94 -10.02 6.58
CA ARG A 44 -2.29 -10.86 7.58
C ARG A 44 -3.03 -12.19 7.71
N ALA A 45 -2.31 -13.30 7.51
CA ALA A 45 -2.81 -14.66 7.66
C ALA A 45 -2.21 -15.37 8.86
N GLU A 46 -1.05 -14.91 9.33
CA GLU A 46 -0.33 -15.53 10.43
C GLU A 46 0.27 -14.49 11.36
N VAL A 47 0.26 -14.77 12.67
CA VAL A 47 0.88 -13.97 13.70
C VAL A 47 1.64 -14.90 14.64
N VAL A 48 2.98 -14.73 14.69
CA VAL A 48 3.85 -15.50 15.61
C VAL A 48 3.60 -17.03 15.53
N GLY A 49 3.46 -17.56 14.30
CA GLY A 49 3.22 -18.98 14.05
C GLY A 49 1.75 -19.44 14.21
N PHE A 50 0.84 -18.53 14.59
CA PHE A 50 -0.58 -18.85 14.70
C PHE A 50 -1.39 -18.29 13.53
N GLN A 51 -2.28 -19.10 12.97
CA GLN A 51 -3.16 -18.68 11.89
C GLN A 51 -4.19 -17.64 12.35
N ASP A 52 -4.23 -16.49 11.67
CA ASP A 52 -5.23 -15.44 11.88
C ASP A 52 -6.43 -15.62 10.94
N THR A 53 -7.18 -16.69 11.16
CA THR A 53 -8.36 -17.03 10.36
C THR A 53 -9.40 -15.93 10.39
N LYS A 54 -9.54 -15.20 11.50
CA LYS A 54 -10.50 -14.11 11.66
C LYS A 54 -10.25 -12.98 10.69
N THR A 55 -8.99 -12.55 10.57
CA THR A 55 -8.62 -11.45 9.66
C THR A 55 -8.84 -11.86 8.20
N VAL A 56 -8.37 -13.04 7.79
CA VAL A 56 -8.53 -13.51 6.42
C VAL A 56 -10.01 -13.67 6.05
N THR A 57 -10.79 -14.38 6.91
CA THR A 57 -12.22 -14.59 6.65
C THR A 57 -13.00 -13.27 6.60
N GLY A 58 -12.66 -12.33 7.47
CA GLY A 58 -13.26 -10.99 7.47
C GLY A 58 -13.02 -10.28 6.14
N ARG A 59 -11.78 -10.31 5.62
CA ARG A 59 -11.44 -9.68 4.35
C ARG A 59 -12.11 -10.35 3.15
N LEU A 60 -12.15 -11.67 3.13
CA LEU A 60 -12.86 -12.39 2.06
C LEU A 60 -14.36 -12.02 2.02
N ARG A 61 -15.00 -11.85 3.19
CA ARG A 61 -16.39 -11.37 3.27
C ARG A 61 -16.58 -9.92 2.84
N GLU A 62 -15.53 -9.10 2.96
CA GLU A 62 -15.52 -7.71 2.45
C GLU A 62 -15.34 -7.64 0.93
N GLY A 63 -15.20 -8.76 0.22
CA GLY A 63 -15.02 -8.82 -1.23
C GLY A 63 -13.56 -8.83 -1.69
N TYR A 64 -12.63 -9.15 -0.81
CA TYR A 64 -11.23 -9.41 -1.19
C TYR A 64 -11.08 -10.83 -1.73
N GLU A 65 -10.29 -11.00 -2.77
CA GLU A 65 -9.89 -12.27 -3.36
C GLU A 65 -8.38 -12.46 -3.22
N LEU A 66 -7.96 -13.68 -2.86
CA LEU A 66 -6.54 -13.99 -2.76
C LEU A 66 -5.93 -14.12 -4.16
N VAL A 67 -4.77 -13.52 -4.35
CA VAL A 67 -4.07 -13.52 -5.64
C VAL A 67 -3.19 -14.77 -5.74
N ARG A 68 -3.41 -15.57 -6.76
CA ARG A 68 -2.60 -16.75 -7.06
C ARG A 68 -1.43 -16.40 -7.96
N SER A 69 -0.37 -17.19 -7.84
CA SER A 69 0.81 -17.02 -8.70
C SER A 69 0.50 -17.12 -10.19
N GLU A 70 -0.52 -17.91 -10.57
CA GLU A 70 -0.96 -18.08 -11.95
C GLU A 70 -1.58 -16.83 -12.57
N GLU A 71 -2.03 -15.88 -11.73
CA GLU A 71 -2.65 -14.64 -12.17
C GLU A 71 -1.62 -13.53 -12.48
N ILE A 72 -0.35 -13.75 -12.15
CA ILE A 72 0.71 -12.76 -12.29
C ILE A 72 1.64 -13.17 -13.44
N GLU A 73 1.88 -12.26 -14.38
CA GLU A 73 2.71 -12.52 -15.58
C GLU A 73 4.15 -12.93 -15.24
N ASN A 74 4.74 -12.39 -14.16
CA ASN A 74 6.10 -12.69 -13.71
C ASN A 74 6.09 -13.32 -12.31
N SER A 75 5.35 -14.43 -12.15
CA SER A 75 5.17 -15.07 -10.85
C SER A 75 6.46 -15.55 -10.18
N SER A 76 7.52 -15.81 -10.96
CA SER A 76 8.84 -16.22 -10.44
C SER A 76 9.54 -15.15 -9.59
N ASP A 77 9.18 -13.89 -9.75
CA ASP A 77 9.80 -12.78 -9.04
C ASP A 77 9.18 -12.54 -7.66
N TYR A 78 8.06 -13.20 -7.37
CA TYR A 78 7.31 -13.02 -6.14
C TYR A 78 7.24 -14.30 -5.31
N PRO A 79 7.35 -14.19 -3.98
CA PRO A 79 7.26 -15.34 -3.09
C PRO A 79 5.85 -15.96 -3.12
N VAL A 80 5.79 -17.26 -3.27
CA VAL A 80 4.54 -18.03 -3.30
C VAL A 80 4.53 -19.03 -2.15
N ILE A 81 3.38 -19.22 -1.52
CA ILE A 81 3.23 -20.22 -0.46
C ILE A 81 3.16 -21.61 -1.08
N GLU A 82 4.12 -22.47 -0.72
CA GLU A 82 4.25 -23.81 -1.29
C GLU A 82 3.36 -24.83 -0.59
N ASP A 83 3.10 -24.64 0.70
CA ASP A 83 2.39 -25.60 1.54
C ASP A 83 1.20 -25.00 2.31
N GLY A 84 0.28 -25.87 2.72
CA GLY A 84 -0.82 -25.53 3.61
C GLY A 84 -2.08 -25.03 2.88
N LYS A 85 -2.95 -24.37 3.65
CA LYS A 85 -4.29 -23.92 3.22
C LYS A 85 -4.25 -22.91 2.05
N TYR A 86 -3.19 -22.11 2.00
CA TYR A 86 -3.03 -21.01 1.02
C TYR A 86 -2.00 -21.34 -0.05
N LYS A 87 -1.81 -22.63 -0.35
CA LYS A 87 -0.90 -23.07 -1.39
C LYS A 87 -1.20 -22.42 -2.73
N GLY A 88 -0.15 -21.92 -3.41
CA GLY A 88 -0.26 -21.23 -4.70
C GLY A 88 -0.67 -19.76 -4.61
N VAL A 89 -0.90 -19.23 -3.39
CA VAL A 89 -1.17 -17.81 -3.17
C VAL A 89 0.15 -17.05 -2.98
N VAL A 90 0.24 -15.87 -3.54
CA VAL A 90 1.39 -14.98 -3.32
C VAL A 90 1.38 -14.51 -1.87
N GLY A 91 2.48 -14.77 -1.16
CA GLY A 91 2.55 -14.45 0.25
C GLY A 91 3.97 -14.45 0.80
N VAL A 92 4.23 -13.63 1.80
CA VAL A 92 5.53 -13.49 2.45
C VAL A 92 5.36 -13.20 3.94
N GLY A 93 6.12 -13.90 4.77
CA GLY A 93 6.20 -13.61 6.21
C GLY A 93 4.84 -13.61 6.93
N GLY A 94 3.93 -14.51 6.58
CA GLY A 94 2.59 -14.58 7.18
C GLY A 94 1.58 -13.59 6.58
N LEU A 95 1.94 -12.89 5.51
CA LEU A 95 1.05 -12.01 4.75
C LEU A 95 0.64 -12.68 3.43
N LEU A 96 -0.61 -12.50 3.01
CA LEU A 96 -1.16 -12.93 1.73
C LEU A 96 -1.48 -11.73 0.87
N LEU A 97 -1.16 -11.80 -0.41
CA LEU A 97 -1.59 -10.80 -1.37
C LEU A 97 -3.05 -11.02 -1.75
N ALA A 98 -3.84 -9.98 -1.67
CA ALA A 98 -5.25 -10.01 -2.08
C ALA A 98 -5.56 -8.83 -2.99
N LYS A 99 -6.52 -9.02 -3.87
CA LYS A 99 -7.08 -7.99 -4.76
C LYS A 99 -8.50 -7.64 -4.33
N VAL A 100 -8.90 -6.42 -4.59
CA VAL A 100 -10.25 -5.93 -4.34
C VAL A 100 -10.61 -4.93 -5.44
N PRO A 101 -11.87 -4.91 -5.93
CA PRO A 101 -12.34 -3.87 -6.85
C PRO A 101 -12.15 -2.48 -6.23
N ILE A 102 -11.68 -1.53 -7.04
CA ILE A 102 -11.42 -0.15 -6.59
C ILE A 102 -12.69 0.49 -6.00
N GLU A 103 -13.86 0.16 -6.53
CA GLU A 103 -15.14 0.67 -6.04
C GLU A 103 -15.40 0.24 -4.59
N ILE A 104 -15.21 -1.04 -4.28
CA ILE A 104 -15.37 -1.57 -2.90
C ILE A 104 -14.33 -0.94 -1.97
N ALA A 105 -13.08 -0.79 -2.44
CA ALA A 105 -12.03 -0.16 -1.66
C ALA A 105 -12.38 1.29 -1.31
N LYS A 106 -12.95 2.04 -2.27
CA LYS A 106 -13.41 3.42 -2.08
C LYS A 106 -14.59 3.50 -1.12
N GLN A 107 -15.64 2.69 -1.33
CA GLN A 107 -16.80 2.64 -0.43
C GLN A 107 -16.39 2.33 1.02
N ARG A 108 -15.44 1.41 1.19
CA ARG A 108 -14.90 1.08 2.52
C ARG A 108 -14.16 2.26 3.13
N GLN A 109 -13.38 2.99 2.34
CA GLN A 109 -12.68 4.19 2.81
C GLN A 109 -13.68 5.26 3.23
N ASP A 110 -14.68 5.54 2.41
CA ASP A 110 -15.73 6.54 2.69
C ASP A 110 -16.51 6.18 3.96
N TYR A 111 -16.86 4.89 4.13
CA TYR A 111 -17.52 4.42 5.36
C TYR A 111 -16.66 4.66 6.61
N MET A 112 -15.36 4.34 6.54
CA MET A 112 -14.46 4.55 7.66
C MET A 112 -14.26 6.04 7.97
N THR A 113 -14.14 6.88 6.94
CA THR A 113 -14.01 8.33 7.08
C THR A 113 -15.24 8.90 7.79
N ARG A 114 -16.44 8.60 7.33
CA ARG A 114 -17.69 9.04 8.00
C ARG A 114 -17.75 8.60 9.45
N ARG A 115 -17.42 7.35 9.72
CA ARG A 115 -17.39 6.82 11.09
C ARG A 115 -16.37 7.53 11.99
N HIS A 116 -15.25 7.98 11.44
CA HIS A 116 -14.28 8.79 12.17
C HIS A 116 -14.80 10.21 12.43
N GLU A 117 -15.43 10.82 11.43
CA GLU A 117 -16.07 12.13 11.56
C GLU A 117 -17.16 12.10 12.63
N ASP A 118 -18.09 11.15 12.56
CA ASP A 118 -19.17 10.99 13.55
C ASP A 118 -18.62 10.85 14.99
N ARG A 119 -17.51 10.12 15.16
CA ARG A 119 -16.86 9.97 16.48
C ARG A 119 -16.21 11.26 16.95
N ASN A 120 -15.54 11.97 16.06
CA ASN A 120 -14.92 13.24 16.39
C ASN A 120 -15.96 14.28 16.77
N ASP A 121 -17.06 14.34 16.03
CA ASP A 121 -18.18 15.26 16.31
C ASP A 121 -18.84 14.91 17.65
N ALA A 122 -19.00 13.63 17.98
CA ALA A 122 -19.52 13.21 19.27
C ALA A 122 -18.61 13.67 20.42
N VAL A 123 -17.30 13.50 20.28
CA VAL A 123 -16.32 13.93 21.29
C VAL A 123 -16.31 15.46 21.42
N GLU A 124 -16.37 16.21 20.32
CA GLU A 124 -16.45 17.66 20.36
C GLU A 124 -17.73 18.14 21.02
N ASN A 125 -18.86 17.53 20.69
CA ASN A 125 -20.15 17.86 21.32
C ASN A 125 -20.15 17.59 22.83
N ASP A 126 -19.53 16.51 23.28
CA ASP A 126 -19.43 16.20 24.71
C ASP A 126 -18.48 17.17 25.42
N LEU A 127 -17.35 17.52 24.82
CA LEU A 127 -16.45 18.57 25.32
C LEU A 127 -17.15 19.94 25.43
N MET A 128 -17.95 20.30 24.43
CA MET A 128 -18.67 21.57 24.43
C MET A 128 -19.79 21.62 25.47
N LYS A 129 -20.40 20.48 25.82
CA LYS A 129 -21.39 20.39 26.91
C LYS A 129 -20.79 20.65 28.28
N GLU A 130 -19.52 20.26 28.47
CA GLU A 130 -18.79 20.46 29.73
C GLU A 130 -18.15 21.87 29.85
N GLN A 131 -18.33 22.73 28.85
CA GLN A 131 -17.78 24.08 28.84
C GLN A 131 -18.43 24.96 29.93
N ASP A 132 -17.65 25.43 30.87
CA ASP A 132 -18.07 26.42 31.87
C ASP A 132 -17.59 27.81 31.47
N LYS A 133 -18.41 28.84 31.76
CA LYS A 133 -18.05 30.27 31.57
C LYS A 133 -16.76 30.71 32.28
N ARG A 134 -16.41 30.00 33.36
CA ARG A 134 -15.19 30.23 34.14
C ARG A 134 -13.95 29.58 33.54
N MET A 135 -14.11 28.58 32.67
CA MET A 135 -13.03 27.81 32.10
C MET A 135 -13.38 27.43 30.66
N PRO A 136 -13.24 28.38 29.72
CA PRO A 136 -13.54 28.13 28.31
C PRO A 136 -12.58 27.12 27.72
N ILE A 137 -13.11 26.08 27.10
CA ILE A 137 -12.33 25.07 26.38
C ILE A 137 -12.07 25.57 24.97
N ASN A 138 -10.82 25.90 24.65
CA ASN A 138 -10.39 26.23 23.30
C ASN A 138 -9.78 24.99 22.64
N VAL A 139 -10.42 24.46 21.62
CA VAL A 139 -9.91 23.36 20.84
C VAL A 139 -9.12 23.91 19.65
N GLU A 140 -7.81 24.03 19.77
CA GLU A 140 -6.93 24.34 18.64
C GLU A 140 -6.34 23.05 18.08
N ARG A 141 -6.74 22.68 16.86
CA ARG A 141 -6.13 21.59 16.10
C ARG A 141 -4.99 22.13 15.26
N GLN A 142 -3.76 22.03 15.75
CA GLN A 142 -2.57 22.35 14.97
C GLN A 142 -1.87 21.05 14.56
N SER A 143 -1.96 20.69 13.29
CA SER A 143 -1.13 19.64 12.70
C SER A 143 0.04 20.29 11.95
N ARG A 144 1.25 20.18 12.49
CA ARG A 144 2.47 20.66 11.83
C ARG A 144 3.32 19.47 11.40
N VAL A 145 3.28 19.18 10.11
CA VAL A 145 4.22 18.22 9.51
C VAL A 145 5.44 19.00 9.06
N THR A 146 6.53 18.90 9.83
CA THR A 146 7.81 19.50 9.45
C THR A 146 8.61 18.42 8.68
N PHE A 147 8.58 18.49 7.35
CA PHE A 147 9.57 17.79 6.56
C PHE A 147 10.91 18.51 6.73
N GLY A 148 11.94 17.81 7.16
CA GLY A 148 13.28 18.34 7.32
C GLY A 148 13.80 18.91 6.00
N GLY A 149 13.64 20.22 5.83
CA GLY A 149 14.21 20.95 4.72
C GLY A 149 15.70 21.14 4.97
N THR A 150 16.53 20.49 4.19
CA THR A 150 17.97 20.79 4.09
C THR A 150 18.10 22.24 3.62
N LYS A 151 18.57 23.14 4.50
CA LYS A 151 19.02 24.47 4.08
C LYS A 151 20.18 24.25 3.09
N LYS A 152 19.99 24.60 1.84
CA LYS A 152 21.10 24.84 0.91
C LYS A 152 21.80 26.11 1.37
N SER A 153 23.05 25.94 1.75
CA SER A 153 24.06 26.97 1.94
C SER A 153 24.48 27.50 0.60
#